data_3ddb55dbfc85f9639dbccd726a7e28e0
#
_entry.id   3ddb55dbfc85f9639dbccd726a7e28e0
#
_cell.length_a   1.000
_cell.length_b   1.000
_cell.length_c   1.000
_cell.angle_alpha   90.00
_cell.angle_beta   90.00
_cell.angle_gamma   90.00
#
_symmetry.space_group_name_H-M   'P 1'
#
loop_
_entity.id
_entity.type
_entity.pdbx_description
1 polymer ?
#
loop_
_entity_poly.entity_id
_entity_poly.type
_entity_poly.pdbx_seq_one_letter_code
_entity_poly.pdbx_strand_id
1 'polypeptide(L)'
;MGYFDYSREPKSDIAFVDMKSFYASVECVERGLHPLKTSLCVMSRADNSVGLILASSPMFKKVFGKANVGRAYDLPFDIKTRKFSYYNAKKQGLRTDPDYVKFIEDWARVTVIVPPRMDKYIAVNMEIQGIFQNYGSPDDIYPYSIDEGFIDLTSSLNYFVPDQQISRRDKLDMLSARIQRDIWRQTGIYSTVGMSNANPLLAKLALDNEAKHTPTMRANWSYQDVEDKVWSIPKMTDFWGIGHRMEKRLNSLGIYSIKELANSNPDVLKKELGQAGLRLWFHANGIDESNVHKPYKAKSHGLGNSQILPRDYVKQRDIEIILREMAEQVAVRLRRARKKTTVVSIHLGFSKQEKKRSIHTQMKVEPTNNTGLLVSYVLKLFHSKYTSGAVRSVAVSYSGFVDESFGLISLFDDVDKVEKEERLQTAI
;
A
#
# COMPACT_ATOMS: atom_id res chain seq x y z
N MET A 1 19.87 27.21 13.64
CA MET A 1 18.92 28.08 12.91
C MET A 1 18.58 27.35 11.63
N GLY A 2 17.29 27.06 11.40
CA GLY A 2 16.86 26.36 10.20
C GLY A 2 17.14 27.16 8.93
N TYR A 3 17.46 26.48 7.85
CA TYR A 3 17.74 27.10 6.54
C TYR A 3 16.51 27.74 5.89
N PHE A 4 15.30 27.57 6.47
CA PHE A 4 14.03 27.97 5.84
C PHE A 4 13.28 29.02 6.63
N ASP A 5 12.78 30.00 5.88
CA ASP A 5 11.79 30.94 6.36
C ASP A 5 10.39 30.38 6.10
N TYR A 6 9.85 29.68 7.09
CA TYR A 6 8.50 29.07 7.00
C TYR A 6 7.36 30.09 6.90
N SER A 7 7.62 31.40 7.00
CA SER A 7 6.59 32.41 6.81
C SER A 7 6.03 32.44 5.40
N ARG A 8 6.84 31.96 4.44
CA ARG A 8 6.51 31.90 3.00
C ARG A 8 5.91 30.57 2.57
N GLU A 9 5.96 29.58 3.44
CA GLU A 9 5.46 28.24 3.12
C GLU A 9 3.94 28.13 3.27
N PRO A 10 3.29 27.22 2.54
CA PRO A 10 1.85 26.96 2.66
C PRO A 10 1.42 26.68 4.09
N LYS A 11 0.22 27.11 4.46
CA LYS A 11 -0.38 26.91 5.78
C LYS A 11 -1.80 26.34 5.59
N SER A 12 -1.89 25.04 5.47
CA SER A 12 -3.15 24.29 5.36
C SER A 12 -3.44 23.52 6.64
N ASP A 13 -4.71 23.40 7.01
CA ASP A 13 -5.15 22.60 8.14
C ASP A 13 -5.49 21.19 7.66
N ILE A 14 -4.51 20.32 7.72
CA ILE A 14 -4.60 18.96 7.18
C ILE A 14 -4.85 17.96 8.30
N ALA A 15 -5.85 17.10 8.11
CA ALA A 15 -6.01 15.86 8.86
C ALA A 15 -5.69 14.67 7.94
N PHE A 16 -4.74 13.83 8.34
CA PHE A 16 -4.46 12.55 7.72
C PHE A 16 -5.00 11.43 8.60
N VAL A 17 -6.01 10.72 8.10
CA VAL A 17 -6.79 9.74 8.87
C VAL A 17 -6.44 8.34 8.40
N ASP A 18 -6.09 7.44 9.33
CA ASP A 18 -5.72 6.02 9.11
C ASP A 18 -6.63 5.12 9.95
N MET A 19 -7.26 4.13 9.32
CA MET A 19 -8.13 3.18 9.99
C MET A 19 -7.31 2.09 10.68
N LYS A 20 -7.45 1.98 12.00
CA LYS A 20 -6.63 1.06 12.80
C LYS A 20 -6.86 -0.39 12.42
N SER A 21 -5.82 -1.04 11.83
CA SER A 21 -5.86 -2.44 11.39
C SER A 21 -7.08 -2.74 10.51
N PHE A 22 -7.33 -1.94 9.50
CA PHE A 22 -8.58 -1.80 8.77
C PHE A 22 -9.29 -3.12 8.45
N TYR A 23 -8.69 -4.03 7.65
CA TYR A 23 -9.35 -5.28 7.30
C TYR A 23 -9.73 -6.12 8.52
N ALA A 24 -8.85 -6.19 9.50
CA ALA A 24 -9.12 -6.93 10.74
C ALA A 24 -10.24 -6.25 11.56
N SER A 25 -10.30 -4.92 11.57
CA SER A 25 -11.36 -4.17 12.24
C SER A 25 -12.71 -4.38 11.56
N VAL A 26 -12.77 -4.33 10.23
CA VAL A 26 -14.00 -4.65 9.47
C VAL A 26 -14.47 -6.07 9.79
N GLU A 27 -13.56 -7.05 9.79
CA GLU A 27 -13.91 -8.45 10.10
C GLU A 27 -14.37 -8.64 11.55
N CYS A 28 -13.83 -7.86 12.51
CA CYS A 28 -14.30 -7.87 13.89
C CYS A 28 -15.72 -7.31 13.98
N VAL A 29 -15.96 -6.12 13.46
CA VAL A 29 -17.27 -5.44 13.52
C VAL A 29 -18.37 -6.30 12.90
N GLU A 30 -18.12 -6.86 11.73
CA GLU A 30 -19.07 -7.74 11.03
C GLU A 30 -19.48 -9.00 11.82
N ARG A 31 -18.66 -9.40 12.79
CA ARG A 31 -18.92 -10.55 13.67
C ARG A 31 -19.39 -10.15 15.07
N GLY A 32 -19.67 -8.87 15.29
CA GLY A 32 -20.01 -8.37 16.63
C GLY A 32 -18.84 -8.42 17.62
N LEU A 33 -17.58 -8.47 17.13
CA LEU A 33 -16.38 -8.55 17.95
C LEU A 33 -15.73 -7.17 18.09
N HIS A 34 -15.07 -6.94 19.23
CA HIS A 34 -14.41 -5.66 19.50
C HIS A 34 -13.05 -5.55 18.77
N PRO A 35 -12.85 -4.58 17.84
CA PRO A 35 -11.65 -4.49 17.00
C PRO A 35 -10.32 -4.41 17.78
N LEU A 36 -10.30 -3.73 18.93
CA LEU A 36 -9.06 -3.54 19.71
C LEU A 36 -8.77 -4.68 20.68
N LYS A 37 -9.80 -5.44 21.11
CA LYS A 37 -9.69 -6.45 22.17
C LYS A 37 -9.68 -7.88 21.64
N THR A 38 -10.17 -8.12 20.42
CA THR A 38 -10.22 -9.45 19.81
C THR A 38 -8.93 -9.75 19.07
N SER A 39 -8.39 -10.95 19.27
CA SER A 39 -7.30 -11.46 18.44
C SER A 39 -7.86 -12.00 17.13
N LEU A 40 -7.66 -11.26 16.02
CA LEU A 40 -8.14 -11.62 14.69
C LEU A 40 -7.06 -11.35 13.64
N CYS A 41 -6.95 -12.26 12.68
CA CYS A 41 -6.02 -12.16 11.57
C CYS A 41 -6.73 -12.45 10.24
N VAL A 42 -6.51 -11.59 9.25
CA VAL A 42 -6.96 -11.77 7.86
C VAL A 42 -5.80 -12.34 7.06
N MET A 43 -5.99 -13.53 6.49
CA MET A 43 -4.98 -14.24 5.71
C MET A 43 -5.45 -14.53 4.29
N SER A 44 -4.56 -14.38 3.31
CA SER A 44 -4.87 -14.67 1.90
C SER A 44 -5.28 -16.14 1.67
N ARG A 45 -4.80 -17.03 2.53
CA ARG A 45 -5.21 -18.43 2.63
C ARG A 45 -5.30 -18.80 4.11
N ALA A 46 -6.51 -18.83 4.61
CA ALA A 46 -6.78 -19.12 6.02
C ALA A 46 -6.69 -20.63 6.36
N ASP A 47 -6.59 -21.47 5.34
CA ASP A 47 -6.61 -22.94 5.42
C ASP A 47 -5.22 -23.60 5.43
N ASN A 48 -4.15 -22.84 5.15
CA ASN A 48 -2.80 -23.41 5.08
C ASN A 48 -1.69 -22.46 5.55
N SER A 49 -0.53 -23.04 5.84
CA SER A 49 0.64 -22.34 6.40
C SER A 49 1.34 -21.38 5.45
N VAL A 50 1.04 -21.38 4.14
CA VAL A 50 1.66 -20.48 3.16
C VAL A 50 0.89 -19.17 2.96
N GLY A 51 -0.28 -19.03 3.59
CA GLY A 51 -1.08 -17.80 3.54
C GLY A 51 -0.31 -16.57 4.01
N LEU A 52 -0.49 -15.45 3.32
CA LEU A 52 0.03 -14.14 3.74
C LEU A 52 -0.91 -13.51 4.76
N ILE A 53 -0.34 -12.97 5.82
CA ILE A 53 -1.05 -12.11 6.77
C ILE A 53 -1.24 -10.74 6.10
N LEU A 54 -2.48 -10.44 5.71
CA LEU A 54 -2.82 -9.17 5.06
C LEU A 54 -3.08 -8.07 6.09
N ALA A 55 -3.75 -8.43 7.18
CA ALA A 55 -3.98 -7.53 8.31
C ALA A 55 -4.18 -8.34 9.60
N SER A 56 -3.87 -7.73 10.72
CA SER A 56 -4.09 -8.31 12.04
C SER A 56 -4.55 -7.24 13.04
N SER A 57 -5.43 -7.65 13.96
CA SER A 57 -5.94 -6.77 15.00
C SER A 57 -4.84 -6.31 15.97
N PRO A 58 -5.03 -5.20 16.71
CA PRO A 58 -4.08 -4.76 17.71
C PRO A 58 -3.77 -5.84 18.77
N MET A 59 -4.79 -6.60 19.19
CA MET A 59 -4.60 -7.68 20.15
C MET A 59 -3.75 -8.81 19.58
N PHE A 60 -3.99 -9.20 18.31
CA PHE A 60 -3.15 -10.20 17.63
C PHE A 60 -1.68 -9.76 17.58
N LYS A 61 -1.43 -8.48 17.21
CA LYS A 61 -0.07 -7.92 17.17
C LYS A 61 0.59 -7.94 18.55
N LYS A 62 -0.15 -7.59 19.59
CA LYS A 62 0.33 -7.57 20.98
C LYS A 62 0.71 -8.98 21.47
N VAL A 63 -0.12 -9.98 21.18
CA VAL A 63 0.08 -11.35 21.68
C VAL A 63 1.19 -12.08 20.90
N PHE A 64 1.18 -12.01 19.59
CA PHE A 64 2.07 -12.79 18.73
C PHE A 64 3.28 -12.02 18.20
N GLY A 65 3.43 -10.75 18.55
CA GLY A 65 4.56 -9.90 18.14
C GLY A 65 4.65 -9.67 16.63
N LYS A 66 3.58 -9.94 15.88
CA LYS A 66 3.58 -9.83 14.42
C LYS A 66 2.86 -8.57 13.97
N ALA A 67 3.63 -7.64 13.42
CA ALA A 67 3.10 -6.62 12.54
C ALA A 67 2.57 -7.24 11.24
N ASN A 68 1.92 -6.45 10.39
CA ASN A 68 1.43 -6.88 9.09
C ASN A 68 2.58 -7.42 8.20
N VAL A 69 2.22 -8.21 7.19
CA VAL A 69 3.15 -8.75 6.18
C VAL A 69 4.08 -9.85 6.70
N GLY A 70 3.49 -10.91 7.21
CA GLY A 70 4.17 -12.18 7.50
C GLY A 70 3.45 -13.31 6.79
N ARG A 71 3.99 -14.50 6.91
CA ARG A 71 3.29 -15.71 6.49
C ARG A 71 2.79 -16.49 7.67
N ALA A 72 1.78 -17.33 7.45
CA ALA A 72 1.23 -18.17 8.51
C ALA A 72 2.32 -19.06 9.17
N TYR A 73 3.29 -19.54 8.38
CA TYR A 73 4.41 -20.33 8.92
C TYR A 73 5.44 -19.53 9.74
N ASP A 74 5.31 -18.19 9.80
CA ASP A 74 6.12 -17.36 10.69
C ASP A 74 5.45 -17.17 12.06
N LEU A 75 4.23 -17.66 12.25
CA LEU A 75 3.55 -17.58 13.55
C LEU A 75 4.16 -18.56 14.56
N PRO A 76 4.14 -18.25 15.88
CA PRO A 76 4.63 -19.14 16.90
C PRO A 76 3.72 -20.35 17.16
N PHE A 77 2.66 -20.52 16.37
CA PHE A 77 1.73 -21.65 16.43
C PHE A 77 1.31 -22.11 15.03
N ASP A 78 0.88 -23.36 14.94
CA ASP A 78 0.29 -23.90 13.72
C ASP A 78 -1.18 -23.48 13.60
N ILE A 79 -1.56 -22.92 12.44
CA ILE A 79 -2.89 -22.33 12.25
C ILE A 79 -4.04 -23.36 12.24
N LYS A 80 -3.75 -24.63 11.96
CA LYS A 80 -4.76 -25.71 11.94
C LYS A 80 -4.91 -26.34 13.32
N THR A 81 -3.80 -26.79 13.88
CA THR A 81 -3.79 -27.52 15.16
C THR A 81 -3.86 -26.60 16.38
N ARG A 82 -3.56 -25.31 16.19
CA ARG A 82 -3.45 -24.29 17.26
C ARG A 82 -2.37 -24.60 18.29
N LYS A 83 -1.50 -25.57 17.99
CA LYS A 83 -0.38 -25.96 18.83
C LYS A 83 0.83 -25.07 18.61
N PHE A 84 1.61 -24.90 19.68
CA PHE A 84 2.85 -24.13 19.64
C PHE A 84 3.86 -24.76 18.64
N SER A 85 4.52 -23.90 17.88
CA SER A 85 5.54 -24.29 16.91
C SER A 85 6.94 -23.98 17.43
N TYR A 86 7.59 -24.97 18.04
CA TYR A 86 8.97 -24.83 18.55
C TYR A 86 9.96 -24.43 17.45
N TYR A 87 9.78 -24.95 16.23
CA TYR A 87 10.61 -24.58 15.09
C TYR A 87 10.52 -23.08 14.75
N ASN A 88 9.30 -22.56 14.64
CA ASN A 88 9.08 -21.15 14.32
C ASN A 88 9.52 -20.23 15.47
N ALA A 89 9.27 -20.63 16.70
CA ALA A 89 9.68 -19.88 17.89
C ALA A 89 11.21 -19.77 17.98
N LYS A 90 11.94 -20.87 17.79
CA LYS A 90 13.41 -20.89 17.76
C LYS A 90 13.98 -20.00 16.67
N LYS A 91 13.40 -20.06 15.46
CA LYS A 91 13.82 -19.21 14.33
C LYS A 91 13.66 -17.72 14.61
N GLN A 92 12.72 -17.34 15.46
CA GLN A 92 12.41 -15.95 15.81
C GLN A 92 13.03 -15.51 17.16
N GLY A 93 13.76 -16.39 17.85
CA GLY A 93 14.31 -16.11 19.16
C GLY A 93 13.26 -15.91 20.26
N LEU A 94 12.08 -16.53 20.11
CA LEU A 94 11.01 -16.46 21.11
C LEU A 94 11.27 -17.43 22.25
N ARG A 95 10.67 -17.15 23.41
CA ARG A 95 10.69 -18.02 24.58
C ARG A 95 10.04 -19.36 24.27
N THR A 96 10.47 -20.42 24.98
CA THR A 96 9.97 -21.80 24.83
C THR A 96 9.70 -22.48 26.16
N ASP A 97 9.66 -21.69 27.25
CA ASP A 97 9.28 -22.21 28.58
C ASP A 97 7.77 -22.59 28.61
N PRO A 98 7.38 -23.50 29.51
CA PRO A 98 6.02 -24.04 29.54
C PRO A 98 4.93 -22.94 29.69
N ASP A 99 5.18 -21.90 30.44
CA ASP A 99 4.20 -20.83 30.68
C ASP A 99 3.97 -20.02 29.40
N TYR A 100 5.04 -19.70 28.66
CA TYR A 100 4.93 -19.00 27.38
C TYR A 100 4.27 -19.88 26.31
N VAL A 101 4.61 -21.16 26.24
CA VAL A 101 3.96 -22.13 25.34
C VAL A 101 2.47 -22.17 25.62
N LYS A 102 2.06 -22.33 26.87
CA LYS A 102 0.64 -22.34 27.26
C LYS A 102 -0.05 -21.02 26.90
N PHE A 103 0.58 -19.88 27.19
CA PHE A 103 0.06 -18.56 26.83
C PHE A 103 -0.21 -18.44 25.33
N ILE A 104 0.73 -18.85 24.47
CA ILE A 104 0.56 -18.82 23.01
C ILE A 104 -0.56 -19.77 22.54
N GLU A 105 -0.63 -21.00 23.09
CA GLU A 105 -1.68 -21.94 22.72
C GLU A 105 -3.07 -21.47 23.14
N ASP A 106 -3.20 -20.91 24.34
CA ASP A 106 -4.48 -20.38 24.83
C ASP A 106 -4.97 -19.23 23.94
N TRP A 107 -4.11 -18.31 23.56
CA TRP A 107 -4.45 -17.25 22.62
C TRP A 107 -4.69 -17.78 21.21
N ALA A 108 -3.92 -18.75 20.74
CA ALA A 108 -4.12 -19.35 19.42
C ALA A 108 -5.50 -20.00 19.29
N ARG A 109 -6.03 -20.65 20.34
CA ARG A 109 -7.38 -21.26 20.34
C ARG A 109 -8.50 -20.24 20.16
N VAL A 110 -8.39 -19.06 20.78
CA VAL A 110 -9.41 -18.00 20.71
C VAL A 110 -9.19 -17.03 19.53
N THR A 111 -8.08 -17.16 18.82
CA THR A 111 -7.76 -16.30 17.67
C THR A 111 -8.61 -16.65 16.46
N VAL A 112 -9.29 -15.65 15.91
CA VAL A 112 -10.09 -15.76 14.70
C VAL A 112 -9.19 -15.57 13.48
N ILE A 113 -9.18 -16.54 12.55
CA ILE A 113 -8.44 -16.46 11.29
C ILE A 113 -9.45 -16.53 10.15
N VAL A 114 -9.44 -15.53 9.27
CA VAL A 114 -10.44 -15.38 8.21
C VAL A 114 -9.78 -15.07 6.85
N PRO A 115 -10.41 -15.48 5.74
CA PRO A 115 -10.00 -15.05 4.41
C PRO A 115 -10.39 -13.58 4.17
N PRO A 116 -9.73 -12.86 3.23
CA PRO A 116 -10.07 -11.50 2.89
C PRO A 116 -11.37 -11.39 2.09
N ARG A 117 -12.12 -10.31 2.34
CA ARG A 117 -13.34 -9.93 1.60
C ARG A 117 -13.15 -8.53 1.02
N MET A 118 -12.40 -8.43 -0.09
CA MET A 118 -11.98 -7.12 -0.64
C MET A 118 -13.16 -6.22 -1.01
N ASP A 119 -14.24 -6.78 -1.57
CA ASP A 119 -15.44 -6.01 -1.92
C ASP A 119 -16.07 -5.36 -0.68
N LYS A 120 -16.08 -6.07 0.46
CA LYS A 120 -16.56 -5.52 1.72
C LYS A 120 -15.67 -4.39 2.24
N TYR A 121 -14.35 -4.56 2.13
CA TYR A 121 -13.41 -3.51 2.56
C TYR A 121 -13.55 -2.25 1.72
N ILE A 122 -13.74 -2.40 0.41
CA ILE A 122 -14.02 -1.28 -0.49
C ILE A 122 -15.33 -0.58 -0.10
N ALA A 123 -16.39 -1.33 0.17
CA ALA A 123 -17.69 -0.76 0.57
C ALA A 123 -17.57 0.05 1.87
N VAL A 124 -16.90 -0.48 2.89
CA VAL A 124 -16.66 0.23 4.17
C VAL A 124 -15.76 1.46 3.96
N ASN A 125 -14.75 1.38 3.08
CA ASN A 125 -13.95 2.55 2.74
C ASN A 125 -14.82 3.65 2.11
N MET A 126 -15.70 3.31 1.18
CA MET A 126 -16.62 4.28 0.55
C MET A 126 -17.55 4.94 1.59
N GLU A 127 -18.03 4.18 2.58
CA GLU A 127 -18.81 4.72 3.69
C GLU A 127 -17.99 5.74 4.50
N ILE A 128 -16.74 5.41 4.83
CA ILE A 128 -15.82 6.32 5.55
C ILE A 128 -15.53 7.58 4.72
N GLN A 129 -15.31 7.45 3.41
CA GLN A 129 -15.16 8.62 2.52
C GLN A 129 -16.42 9.50 2.53
N GLY A 130 -17.62 8.91 2.61
CA GLY A 130 -18.87 9.64 2.80
C GLY A 130 -18.92 10.41 4.13
N ILE A 131 -18.34 9.86 5.21
CA ILE A 131 -18.21 10.57 6.49
C ILE A 131 -17.30 11.79 6.35
N PHE A 132 -16.19 11.68 5.61
CA PHE A 132 -15.29 12.81 5.37
C PHE A 132 -15.98 13.97 4.63
N GLN A 133 -16.90 13.68 3.71
CA GLN A 133 -17.67 14.68 2.98
C GLN A 133 -18.60 15.52 3.88
N ASN A 134 -18.87 15.10 5.12
CA ASN A 134 -19.57 15.94 6.09
C ASN A 134 -18.70 17.07 6.64
N TYR A 135 -17.38 17.05 6.38
CA TYR A 135 -16.39 17.98 6.94
C TYR A 135 -15.68 18.83 5.90
N GLY A 136 -15.65 18.41 4.65
CA GLY A 136 -15.07 19.12 3.53
C GLY A 136 -15.76 18.76 2.21
N SER A 137 -15.51 19.54 1.18
CA SER A 137 -15.99 19.24 -0.17
C SER A 137 -15.27 18.01 -0.74
N PRO A 138 -15.78 17.37 -1.80
CA PRO A 138 -15.05 16.28 -2.46
C PRO A 138 -13.62 16.65 -2.91
N ASP A 139 -13.38 17.92 -3.27
CA ASP A 139 -12.06 18.43 -3.69
C ASP A 139 -11.11 18.59 -2.49
N ASP A 140 -11.62 18.71 -1.27
CA ASP A 140 -10.84 18.78 -0.03
C ASP A 140 -10.41 17.40 0.47
N ILE A 141 -10.85 16.31 -0.17
CA ILE A 141 -10.61 14.93 0.28
C ILE A 141 -9.77 14.19 -0.74
N TYR A 142 -8.64 13.64 -0.29
CA TYR A 142 -7.77 12.81 -1.11
C TYR A 142 -7.65 11.40 -0.51
N PRO A 143 -8.37 10.40 -1.08
CA PRO A 143 -8.18 8.99 -0.71
C PRO A 143 -6.75 8.55 -1.07
N TYR A 144 -5.92 8.35 -0.05
CA TYR A 144 -4.52 7.99 -0.24
C TYR A 144 -4.33 6.48 -0.44
N SER A 145 -5.04 5.68 0.35
CA SER A 145 -5.12 4.23 0.22
C SER A 145 -6.53 3.72 0.58
N ILE A 146 -6.69 2.40 0.71
CA ILE A 146 -7.99 1.83 1.09
C ILE A 146 -8.38 2.11 2.55
N ASP A 147 -7.43 2.48 3.38
CA ASP A 147 -7.60 2.72 4.81
C ASP A 147 -7.05 4.05 5.29
N GLU A 148 -6.53 4.87 4.38
CA GLU A 148 -5.94 6.17 4.70
C GLU A 148 -6.44 7.27 3.74
N GLY A 149 -6.64 8.46 4.25
CA GLY A 149 -7.02 9.62 3.46
C GLY A 149 -6.62 10.96 4.08
N PHE A 150 -6.34 11.94 3.23
CA PHE A 150 -6.18 13.33 3.62
C PHE A 150 -7.48 14.10 3.52
N ILE A 151 -7.71 15.00 4.46
CA ILE A 151 -8.79 15.99 4.44
C ILE A 151 -8.14 17.36 4.67
N ASP A 152 -8.34 18.27 3.75
CA ASP A 152 -8.01 19.68 3.94
C ASP A 152 -9.19 20.38 4.62
N LEU A 153 -9.02 20.75 5.87
CA LEU A 153 -10.04 21.38 6.70
C LEU A 153 -9.89 22.89 6.76
N THR A 154 -9.00 23.48 5.97
CA THR A 154 -8.66 24.91 6.01
C THR A 154 -9.89 25.79 5.83
N SER A 155 -10.74 25.48 4.87
CA SER A 155 -11.95 26.24 4.56
C SER A 155 -13.08 26.03 5.58
N SER A 156 -13.17 24.83 6.16
CA SER A 156 -14.27 24.42 7.03
C SER A 156 -14.00 24.56 8.53
N LEU A 157 -12.73 24.75 8.91
CA LEU A 157 -12.30 24.75 10.32
C LEU A 157 -13.06 25.76 11.18
N ASN A 158 -13.18 27.00 10.72
CA ASN A 158 -13.90 28.07 11.45
C ASN A 158 -15.42 27.91 11.40
N TYR A 159 -15.97 27.21 10.42
CA TYR A 159 -17.38 26.85 10.38
C TYR A 159 -17.74 25.87 11.50
N PHE A 160 -16.92 24.83 11.68
CA PHE A 160 -17.17 23.83 12.72
C PHE A 160 -16.75 24.25 14.12
N VAL A 161 -15.72 25.12 14.24
CA VAL A 161 -15.22 25.64 15.51
C VAL A 161 -15.09 27.17 15.39
N PRO A 162 -16.22 27.92 15.53
CA PRO A 162 -16.24 29.36 15.25
C PRO A 162 -15.56 30.22 16.34
N ASP A 163 -15.30 29.67 17.52
CA ASP A 163 -14.70 30.39 18.63
C ASP A 163 -13.30 30.91 18.27
N GLN A 164 -13.14 32.26 18.25
CA GLN A 164 -11.90 32.94 17.88
C GLN A 164 -10.84 32.87 18.98
N GLN A 165 -11.20 32.55 20.22
CA GLN A 165 -10.25 32.43 21.34
C GLN A 165 -9.49 31.11 21.31
N ILE A 166 -10.00 30.09 20.59
CA ILE A 166 -9.35 28.80 20.44
C ILE A 166 -8.27 28.88 19.34
N SER A 167 -7.08 28.40 19.65
CA SER A 167 -6.00 28.36 18.67
C SER A 167 -6.35 27.51 17.45
N ARG A 168 -5.80 27.86 16.29
CA ARG A 168 -6.00 27.08 15.05
C ARG A 168 -5.58 25.60 15.21
N ARG A 169 -4.56 25.35 16.02
CA ARG A 169 -4.07 24.01 16.36
C ARG A 169 -5.10 23.23 17.18
N ASP A 170 -5.68 23.85 18.18
CA ASP A 170 -6.69 23.21 19.04
C ASP A 170 -8.01 23.00 18.28
N LYS A 171 -8.41 23.94 17.43
CA LYS A 171 -9.56 23.74 16.53
C LYS A 171 -9.42 22.51 15.67
N LEU A 172 -8.23 22.30 15.08
CA LEU A 172 -7.94 21.14 14.26
C LEU A 172 -7.98 19.83 15.06
N ASP A 173 -7.48 19.82 16.31
CA ASP A 173 -7.61 18.65 17.21
C ASP A 173 -9.06 18.36 17.55
N MET A 174 -9.85 19.39 17.92
CA MET A 174 -11.28 19.23 18.23
C MET A 174 -12.06 18.65 17.05
N LEU A 175 -11.81 19.16 15.84
CA LEU A 175 -12.49 18.69 14.64
C LEU A 175 -12.06 17.26 14.28
N SER A 176 -10.79 16.94 14.41
CA SER A 176 -10.26 15.60 14.21
C SER A 176 -10.85 14.60 15.21
N ALA A 177 -11.02 14.99 16.47
CA ALA A 177 -11.69 14.18 17.48
C ALA A 177 -13.16 13.91 17.12
N ARG A 178 -13.84 14.88 16.50
CA ARG A 178 -15.21 14.71 16.01
C ARG A 178 -15.26 13.73 14.84
N ILE A 179 -14.35 13.86 13.88
CA ILE A 179 -14.22 12.92 12.75
C ILE A 179 -13.98 11.49 13.25
N GLN A 180 -13.05 11.28 14.18
CA GLN A 180 -12.80 9.95 14.77
C GLN A 180 -14.06 9.36 15.41
N ARG A 181 -14.81 10.19 16.15
CA ARG A 181 -16.05 9.77 16.81
C ARG A 181 -17.12 9.37 15.82
N ASP A 182 -17.28 10.11 14.74
CA ASP A 182 -18.30 9.84 13.72
C ASP A 182 -17.94 8.58 12.92
N ILE A 183 -16.68 8.36 12.59
CA ILE A 183 -16.22 7.10 12.00
C ILE A 183 -16.55 5.93 12.94
N TRP A 184 -16.19 6.04 14.21
CA TRP A 184 -16.45 4.98 15.17
C TRP A 184 -17.95 4.72 15.37
N ARG A 185 -18.78 5.76 15.45
CA ARG A 185 -20.23 5.64 15.66
C ARG A 185 -20.92 4.97 14.48
N GLN A 186 -20.51 5.27 13.27
CA GLN A 186 -21.15 4.75 12.07
C GLN A 186 -20.62 3.39 11.67
N THR A 187 -19.31 3.15 11.81
CA THR A 187 -18.65 1.94 11.31
C THR A 187 -18.12 1.00 12.40
N GLY A 188 -18.07 1.42 13.65
CA GLY A 188 -17.44 0.65 14.75
C GLY A 188 -15.91 0.59 14.65
N ILE A 189 -15.29 1.29 13.70
CA ILE A 189 -13.86 1.24 13.42
C ILE A 189 -13.15 2.39 14.11
N TYR A 190 -12.03 2.11 14.75
CA TYR A 190 -11.15 3.11 15.35
C TYR A 190 -10.20 3.68 14.29
N SER A 191 -9.94 4.98 14.37
CA SER A 191 -9.01 5.67 13.49
C SER A 191 -7.90 6.39 14.28
N THR A 192 -6.76 6.58 13.64
CA THR A 192 -5.65 7.39 14.10
C THR A 192 -5.56 8.61 13.22
N VAL A 193 -5.30 9.80 13.78
CA VAL A 193 -5.24 11.03 12.99
C VAL A 193 -3.93 11.77 13.25
N GLY A 194 -3.16 11.95 12.20
CA GLY A 194 -2.07 12.92 12.16
C GLY A 194 -2.56 14.24 11.61
N MET A 195 -2.21 15.32 12.28
CA MET A 195 -2.66 16.67 11.92
C MET A 195 -1.48 17.58 11.64
N SER A 196 -1.74 18.58 10.82
CA SER A 196 -0.78 19.66 10.60
C SER A 196 -1.50 20.97 10.27
N ASN A 197 -1.03 22.07 10.85
CA ASN A 197 -1.40 23.42 10.41
C ASN A 197 -0.39 23.99 9.39
N ALA A 198 0.28 23.11 8.66
CA ALA A 198 1.31 23.43 7.69
C ALA A 198 1.06 22.74 6.34
N ASN A 199 1.28 21.42 6.25
CA ASN A 199 1.21 20.68 4.99
C ASN A 199 0.89 19.17 5.21
N PRO A 200 0.55 18.42 4.13
CA PRO A 200 0.24 16.99 4.21
C PRO A 200 1.37 16.10 4.74
N LEU A 201 2.64 16.43 4.43
CA LEU A 201 3.78 15.65 4.91
C LEU A 201 3.86 15.62 6.44
N LEU A 202 3.75 16.79 7.09
CA LEU A 202 3.83 16.89 8.55
C LEU A 202 2.65 16.19 9.22
N ALA A 203 1.45 16.22 8.62
CA ALA A 203 0.31 15.44 9.09
C ALA A 203 0.60 13.93 9.01
N LYS A 204 1.19 13.44 7.91
CA LYS A 204 1.57 12.03 7.75
C LYS A 204 2.66 11.61 8.75
N LEU A 205 3.69 12.45 8.95
CA LEU A 205 4.76 12.18 9.91
C LEU A 205 4.25 12.17 11.35
N ALA A 206 3.35 13.09 11.71
CA ALA A 206 2.69 13.12 13.01
C ALA A 206 1.90 11.84 13.27
N LEU A 207 1.17 11.33 12.25
CA LEU A 207 0.44 10.07 12.36
C LEU A 207 1.37 8.90 12.62
N ASP A 208 2.41 8.74 11.80
CA ASP A 208 3.25 7.55 11.83
C ASP A 208 4.16 7.51 13.07
N ASN A 209 4.64 8.67 13.54
CA ASN A 209 5.65 8.73 14.59
C ASN A 209 5.11 9.08 15.99
N GLU A 210 3.93 9.69 16.10
CA GLU A 210 3.38 10.09 17.41
C GLU A 210 1.94 9.59 17.63
N ALA A 211 0.99 9.90 16.73
CA ALA A 211 -0.43 9.63 16.94
C ALA A 211 -0.75 8.16 17.23
N LYS A 212 -0.05 7.23 16.58
CA LYS A 212 -0.22 5.77 16.78
C LYS A 212 0.12 5.31 18.20
N HIS A 213 0.85 6.13 18.96
CA HIS A 213 1.35 5.84 20.31
C HIS A 213 0.65 6.65 21.42
N THR A 214 -0.20 7.61 21.06
CA THR A 214 -0.96 8.41 22.04
C THR A 214 -2.28 7.73 22.40
N PRO A 215 -2.79 7.94 23.64
CA PRO A 215 -4.10 7.41 24.06
C PRO A 215 -5.26 7.97 23.22
N THR A 216 -5.16 9.22 22.77
CA THR A 216 -6.16 9.86 21.91
C THR A 216 -6.10 9.41 20.46
N MET A 217 -5.03 8.71 20.06
CA MET A 217 -4.71 8.36 18.67
C MET A 217 -4.65 9.60 17.76
N ARG A 218 -4.20 10.74 18.31
CA ARG A 218 -4.02 12.00 17.57
C ARG A 218 -2.68 12.65 17.92
N ALA A 219 -2.09 13.32 16.93
CA ALA A 219 -0.92 14.17 17.09
C ALA A 219 -0.93 15.28 16.04
N ASN A 220 -0.38 16.45 16.39
CA ASN A 220 -0.29 17.60 15.49
C ASN A 220 1.16 18.08 15.40
N TRP A 221 1.71 18.10 14.19
CA TRP A 221 3.03 18.64 13.87
C TRP A 221 2.91 19.80 12.89
N SER A 222 3.61 20.88 13.18
CA SER A 222 3.70 22.06 12.32
C SER A 222 5.15 22.39 12.00
N TYR A 223 5.41 23.48 11.29
CA TYR A 223 6.78 23.93 11.02
C TYR A 223 7.60 24.17 12.29
N GLN A 224 6.95 24.58 13.39
CA GLN A 224 7.62 24.81 14.68
C GLN A 224 8.13 23.52 15.32
N ASP A 225 7.53 22.38 14.95
CA ASP A 225 7.88 21.07 15.50
C ASP A 225 9.00 20.36 14.68
N VAL A 226 9.50 20.96 13.58
CA VAL A 226 10.45 20.29 12.67
C VAL A 226 11.76 19.95 13.39
N GLU A 227 12.37 20.89 14.09
CA GLU A 227 13.65 20.65 14.76
C GLU A 227 13.51 19.65 15.90
N ASP A 228 12.45 19.77 16.70
CA ASP A 228 12.27 18.95 17.89
C ASP A 228 11.71 17.56 17.58
N LYS A 229 10.81 17.44 16.60
CA LYS A 229 10.10 16.18 16.31
C LYS A 229 10.56 15.50 15.04
N VAL A 230 10.65 16.21 13.92
CA VAL A 230 11.03 15.58 12.63
C VAL A 230 12.48 15.12 12.67
N TRP A 231 13.40 15.98 13.15
CA TRP A 231 14.83 15.63 13.24
C TRP A 231 15.13 14.57 14.30
N SER A 232 14.23 14.40 15.26
CA SER A 232 14.34 13.43 16.35
C SER A 232 13.74 12.06 16.01
N ILE A 233 13.23 11.83 14.79
CA ILE A 233 12.75 10.51 14.34
C ILE A 233 13.91 9.51 14.47
N PRO A 234 13.76 8.45 15.30
CA PRO A 234 14.91 7.64 15.73
C PRO A 234 15.47 6.73 14.62
N LYS A 235 14.64 6.31 13.68
CA LYS A 235 15.05 5.46 12.56
C LYS A 235 14.75 6.16 11.25
N MET A 236 15.72 6.20 10.35
CA MET A 236 15.51 6.78 9.04
C MET A 236 14.36 6.12 8.27
N THR A 237 14.15 4.82 8.46
CA THR A 237 13.05 4.08 7.82
C THR A 237 11.66 4.40 8.37
N ASP A 238 11.56 5.09 9.50
CA ASP A 238 10.29 5.58 10.05
C ASP A 238 9.91 6.96 9.45
N PHE A 239 10.85 7.54 8.67
CA PHE A 239 10.59 8.75 7.91
C PHE A 239 9.95 8.41 6.55
N TRP A 240 8.82 9.04 6.25
CA TRP A 240 8.08 8.79 5.02
C TRP A 240 8.91 9.06 3.77
N GLY A 241 9.03 8.04 2.90
CA GLY A 241 9.85 8.09 1.69
C GLY A 241 11.24 7.44 1.81
N ILE A 242 11.66 7.05 3.01
CA ILE A 242 12.92 6.35 3.25
C ILE A 242 12.67 4.88 3.60
N GLY A 243 12.89 3.99 2.65
CA GLY A 243 12.94 2.55 2.91
C GLY A 243 14.39 2.07 3.06
N HIS A 244 14.61 0.81 3.46
CA HIS A 244 15.95 0.25 3.71
C HIS A 244 16.95 0.45 2.56
N ARG A 245 16.51 0.50 1.30
CA ARG A 245 17.43 0.74 0.17
C ARG A 245 17.89 2.21 0.13
N MET A 246 16.99 3.14 0.42
CA MET A 246 17.33 4.56 0.46
C MET A 246 18.21 4.87 1.68
N GLU A 247 17.87 4.31 2.84
CA GLU A 247 18.69 4.38 4.06
C GLU A 247 20.14 3.95 3.77
N LYS A 248 20.36 2.77 3.13
CA LYS A 248 21.70 2.33 2.76
C LYS A 248 22.45 3.29 1.84
N ARG A 249 21.73 3.92 0.89
CA ARG A 249 22.34 4.92 0.00
C ARG A 249 22.68 6.21 0.75
N LEU A 250 21.83 6.68 1.65
CA LEU A 250 22.10 7.83 2.50
C LEU A 250 23.30 7.54 3.44
N ASN A 251 23.33 6.37 4.05
CA ASN A 251 24.43 5.95 4.91
C ASN A 251 25.78 5.89 4.15
N SER A 252 25.77 5.50 2.86
CA SER A 252 26.98 5.54 2.02
C SER A 252 27.47 6.96 1.70
N LEU A 253 26.64 7.97 1.92
CA LEU A 253 26.98 9.39 1.83
C LEU A 253 27.33 10.01 3.19
N GLY A 254 27.39 9.20 4.28
CA GLY A 254 27.69 9.67 5.62
C GLY A 254 26.48 10.27 6.34
N ILE A 255 25.25 10.01 5.88
CA ILE A 255 24.00 10.54 6.44
C ILE A 255 23.26 9.40 7.17
N TYR A 256 23.17 9.48 8.50
CA TYR A 256 22.66 8.42 9.37
C TYR A 256 21.39 8.83 10.16
N SER A 257 20.98 10.10 10.07
CA SER A 257 19.81 10.63 10.76
C SER A 257 19.03 11.62 9.88
N ILE A 258 17.77 11.89 10.26
CA ILE A 258 16.95 12.89 9.56
C ILE A 258 17.52 14.30 9.77
N LYS A 259 18.09 14.58 10.95
CA LYS A 259 18.79 15.84 11.22
C LYS A 259 19.99 16.05 10.28
N GLU A 260 20.81 15.00 10.07
CA GLU A 260 21.94 15.07 9.14
C GLU A 260 21.48 15.24 7.69
N LEU A 261 20.39 14.56 7.31
CA LEU A 261 19.77 14.72 5.99
C LEU A 261 19.29 16.16 5.77
N ALA A 262 18.61 16.75 6.76
CA ALA A 262 18.12 18.12 6.71
C ALA A 262 19.27 19.16 6.57
N ASN A 263 20.41 18.88 7.20
CA ASN A 263 21.59 19.76 7.20
C ASN A 263 22.63 19.42 6.10
N SER A 264 22.35 18.44 5.26
CA SER A 264 23.25 18.06 4.16
C SER A 264 23.17 19.03 2.98
N ASN A 265 24.15 18.95 2.08
CA ASN A 265 24.14 19.77 0.87
C ASN A 265 23.13 19.24 -0.16
N PRO A 266 22.09 20.00 -0.54
CA PRO A 266 21.06 19.58 -1.48
C PRO A 266 21.61 19.28 -2.88
N ASP A 267 22.67 19.96 -3.33
CA ASP A 267 23.27 19.73 -4.64
C ASP A 267 23.97 18.35 -4.70
N VAL A 268 24.62 17.94 -3.62
CA VAL A 268 25.21 16.60 -3.47
C VAL A 268 24.10 15.54 -3.51
N LEU A 269 23.02 15.75 -2.76
CA LEU A 269 21.90 14.82 -2.75
C LEU A 269 21.23 14.71 -4.13
N LYS A 270 21.09 15.84 -4.84
CA LYS A 270 20.55 15.86 -6.19
C LYS A 270 21.46 15.12 -7.18
N LYS A 271 22.77 15.30 -7.06
CA LYS A 271 23.77 14.61 -7.91
C LYS A 271 23.75 13.10 -7.69
N GLU A 272 23.78 12.64 -6.43
CA GLU A 272 23.95 11.22 -6.07
C GLU A 272 22.61 10.43 -6.09
N LEU A 273 21.50 11.08 -5.72
CA LEU A 273 20.20 10.45 -5.54
C LEU A 273 19.13 10.96 -6.53
N GLY A 274 19.46 11.95 -7.36
CA GLY A 274 18.53 12.58 -8.29
C GLY A 274 17.44 13.42 -7.58
N GLN A 275 16.32 13.63 -8.25
CA GLN A 275 15.19 14.38 -7.69
C GLN A 275 14.64 13.78 -6.39
N ALA A 276 14.77 12.47 -6.20
CA ALA A 276 14.37 11.82 -4.96
C ALA A 276 15.20 12.29 -3.76
N GLY A 277 16.51 12.48 -3.94
CA GLY A 277 17.38 13.00 -2.89
C GLY A 277 17.06 14.44 -2.52
N LEU A 278 16.85 15.29 -3.53
CA LEU A 278 16.46 16.68 -3.31
C LEU A 278 15.11 16.78 -2.58
N ARG A 279 14.12 16.00 -2.98
CA ARG A 279 12.82 15.94 -2.31
C ARG A 279 12.95 15.50 -0.87
N LEU A 280 13.74 14.47 -0.57
CA LEU A 280 13.95 14.01 0.80
C LEU A 280 14.61 15.08 1.67
N TRP A 281 15.49 15.90 1.11
CA TRP A 281 16.08 17.04 1.82
C TRP A 281 15.02 18.11 2.19
N PHE A 282 14.15 18.48 1.25
CA PHE A 282 13.01 19.36 1.55
C PHE A 282 12.11 18.76 2.61
N HIS A 283 11.74 17.49 2.47
CA HIS A 283 10.89 16.79 3.43
C HIS A 283 11.52 16.73 4.83
N ALA A 284 12.84 16.52 4.95
CA ALA A 284 13.54 16.51 6.22
C ALA A 284 13.52 17.90 6.89
N ASN A 285 13.36 18.97 6.11
CA ASN A 285 13.13 20.33 6.58
C ASN A 285 11.64 20.69 6.71
N GLY A 286 10.74 19.70 6.66
CA GLY A 286 9.30 19.91 6.82
C GLY A 286 8.60 20.57 5.62
N ILE A 287 9.29 20.72 4.49
CA ILE A 287 8.76 21.37 3.28
C ILE A 287 8.15 20.34 2.35
N ASP A 288 6.90 20.56 1.96
CA ASP A 288 6.17 19.73 1.02
C ASP A 288 5.21 20.57 0.19
N GLU A 289 5.32 20.47 -1.13
CA GLU A 289 4.46 21.19 -2.09
C GLU A 289 3.21 20.38 -2.48
N SER A 290 2.96 19.24 -1.84
CA SER A 290 1.78 18.41 -2.10
C SER A 290 0.52 19.21 -1.81
N ASN A 291 -0.44 19.10 -2.71
CA ASN A 291 -1.72 19.80 -2.62
C ASN A 291 -2.87 18.78 -2.72
N VAL A 292 -3.70 18.71 -1.69
CA VAL A 292 -4.86 17.81 -1.62
C VAL A 292 -5.81 18.05 -2.79
N HIS A 293 -6.01 19.29 -3.20
CA HIS A 293 -6.89 19.71 -4.31
C HIS A 293 -6.34 19.38 -5.71
N LYS A 294 -5.07 18.97 -5.80
CA LYS A 294 -4.42 18.61 -7.07
C LYS A 294 -3.91 17.17 -7.02
N PRO A 295 -4.81 16.18 -7.04
CA PRO A 295 -4.42 14.79 -6.96
C PRO A 295 -3.53 14.41 -8.15
N TYR A 296 -2.57 13.55 -7.90
CA TYR A 296 -1.69 13.02 -8.93
C TYR A 296 -2.50 12.29 -10.00
N LYS A 297 -2.37 12.71 -11.24
CA LYS A 297 -2.93 12.03 -12.41
C LYS A 297 -1.81 11.20 -13.05
N ALA A 298 -1.97 9.88 -13.05
CA ALA A 298 -1.01 8.99 -13.68
C ALA A 298 -0.93 9.29 -15.20
N LYS A 299 0.29 9.47 -15.72
CA LYS A 299 0.53 9.71 -17.17
C LYS A 299 0.25 8.46 -18.00
N SER A 300 0.33 7.29 -17.42
CA SER A 300 0.05 6.02 -18.08
C SER A 300 -0.61 5.06 -17.08
N HIS A 301 -1.49 4.24 -17.59
CA HIS A 301 -2.14 3.17 -16.86
C HIS A 301 -1.72 1.82 -17.42
N GLY A 302 -1.64 0.81 -16.56
CA GLY A 302 -1.39 -0.57 -16.93
C GLY A 302 -2.27 -1.53 -16.13
N LEU A 303 -2.65 -2.63 -16.74
CA LEU A 303 -3.26 -3.77 -16.07
C LEU A 303 -2.25 -4.89 -16.03
N GLY A 304 -2.00 -5.45 -14.87
CA GLY A 304 -1.07 -6.56 -14.72
C GLY A 304 -1.47 -7.51 -13.62
N ASN A 305 -0.88 -8.68 -13.67
CA ASN A 305 -0.91 -9.67 -12.61
C ASN A 305 0.54 -10.13 -12.34
N SER A 306 0.88 -10.35 -11.07
CA SER A 306 2.18 -10.85 -10.66
C SER A 306 2.01 -11.90 -9.57
N GLN A 307 2.82 -12.95 -9.64
CA GLN A 307 2.74 -14.06 -8.69
C GLN A 307 4.13 -14.51 -8.26
N ILE A 308 4.32 -14.67 -6.95
CA ILE A 308 5.42 -15.45 -6.40
C ILE A 308 4.95 -16.92 -6.40
N LEU A 309 5.65 -17.75 -7.13
CA LEU A 309 5.28 -19.15 -7.30
C LEU A 309 5.50 -19.95 -6.00
N PRO A 310 4.71 -21.00 -5.73
CA PRO A 310 4.81 -21.78 -4.49
C PRO A 310 6.14 -22.52 -4.37
N ARG A 311 6.77 -22.84 -5.48
CA ARG A 311 8.09 -23.48 -5.60
C ARG A 311 8.87 -22.88 -6.76
N ASP A 312 10.11 -23.27 -6.92
CA ASP A 312 10.92 -22.95 -8.09
C ASP A 312 10.52 -23.83 -9.27
N TYR A 313 10.30 -23.21 -10.43
CA TYR A 313 9.92 -23.89 -11.66
C TYR A 313 11.07 -23.86 -12.65
N VAL A 314 11.53 -25.07 -13.08
CA VAL A 314 12.65 -25.23 -14.01
C VAL A 314 12.21 -25.72 -15.39
N LYS A 315 11.05 -26.37 -15.48
CA LYS A 315 10.53 -26.84 -16.76
C LYS A 315 9.86 -25.69 -17.51
N GLN A 316 10.33 -25.43 -18.71
CA GLN A 316 9.82 -24.36 -19.58
C GLN A 316 8.30 -24.47 -19.76
N ARG A 317 7.78 -25.66 -20.04
CA ARG A 317 6.35 -25.92 -20.23
C ARG A 317 5.49 -25.50 -19.03
N ASP A 318 5.96 -25.75 -17.81
CA ASP A 318 5.21 -25.39 -16.60
C ASP A 318 5.13 -23.86 -16.45
N ILE A 319 6.20 -23.16 -16.80
CA ILE A 319 6.25 -21.70 -16.77
C ILE A 319 5.33 -21.13 -17.86
N GLU A 320 5.31 -21.69 -19.05
CA GLU A 320 4.42 -21.30 -20.16
C GLU A 320 2.94 -21.42 -19.76
N ILE A 321 2.55 -22.51 -19.08
CA ILE A 321 1.17 -22.70 -18.60
C ILE A 321 0.77 -21.57 -17.67
N ILE A 322 1.62 -21.22 -16.71
CA ILE A 322 1.36 -20.13 -15.76
C ILE A 322 1.25 -18.79 -16.48
N LEU A 323 2.15 -18.51 -17.43
CA LEU A 323 2.12 -17.27 -18.20
C LEU A 323 0.86 -17.16 -19.08
N ARG A 324 0.39 -18.27 -19.68
CA ARG A 324 -0.89 -18.34 -20.42
C ARG A 324 -2.06 -17.96 -19.52
N GLU A 325 -2.20 -18.66 -18.40
CA GLU A 325 -3.26 -18.40 -17.44
C GLU A 325 -3.27 -16.94 -16.96
N MET A 326 -2.10 -16.40 -16.63
CA MET A 326 -1.99 -15.00 -16.23
C MET A 326 -2.35 -14.03 -17.36
N ALA A 327 -1.93 -14.31 -18.59
CA ALA A 327 -2.25 -13.50 -19.76
C ALA A 327 -3.77 -13.45 -20.02
N GLU A 328 -4.44 -14.58 -19.91
CA GLU A 328 -5.90 -14.70 -20.03
C GLU A 328 -6.64 -13.91 -18.96
N GLN A 329 -6.23 -14.04 -17.69
CA GLN A 329 -6.81 -13.28 -16.58
C GLN A 329 -6.69 -11.77 -16.77
N VAL A 330 -5.53 -11.29 -17.24
CA VAL A 330 -5.34 -9.85 -17.50
C VAL A 330 -6.13 -9.40 -18.74
N ALA A 331 -6.25 -10.25 -19.77
CA ALA A 331 -7.07 -9.96 -20.95
C ALA A 331 -8.56 -9.80 -20.62
N VAL A 332 -9.11 -10.63 -19.73
CA VAL A 332 -10.48 -10.48 -19.22
C VAL A 332 -10.67 -9.13 -18.54
N ARG A 333 -9.71 -8.70 -17.70
CA ARG A 333 -9.77 -7.39 -17.03
C ARG A 333 -9.67 -6.24 -18.02
N LEU A 334 -8.86 -6.38 -19.08
CA LEU A 334 -8.72 -5.39 -20.15
C LEU A 334 -10.04 -5.19 -20.89
N ARG A 335 -10.74 -6.27 -21.26
CA ARG A 335 -12.07 -6.21 -21.90
C ARG A 335 -13.12 -5.58 -20.96
N ARG A 336 -13.15 -5.98 -19.68
CA ARG A 336 -14.06 -5.34 -18.69
C ARG A 336 -13.83 -3.83 -18.57
N ALA A 337 -12.61 -3.37 -18.75
CA ALA A 337 -12.27 -1.95 -18.77
C ALA A 337 -12.57 -1.28 -20.12
N ARG A 338 -13.10 -2.00 -21.12
CA ARG A 338 -13.37 -1.54 -22.49
C ARG A 338 -12.16 -0.87 -23.14
N LYS A 339 -10.99 -1.52 -23.01
CA LYS A 339 -9.71 -1.01 -23.56
C LYS A 339 -9.05 -2.06 -24.45
N LYS A 340 -8.25 -1.58 -25.43
CA LYS A 340 -7.26 -2.36 -26.17
C LYS A 340 -5.87 -1.94 -25.68
N THR A 341 -4.90 -2.86 -25.70
CA THR A 341 -3.50 -2.56 -25.32
C THR A 341 -2.62 -2.44 -26.55
N THR A 342 -1.61 -1.59 -26.47
CA THR A 342 -0.55 -1.46 -27.48
C THR A 342 0.81 -1.91 -26.98
N VAL A 343 0.93 -2.31 -25.70
CA VAL A 343 2.19 -2.78 -25.11
C VAL A 343 1.94 -3.99 -24.25
N VAL A 344 2.65 -5.09 -24.55
CA VAL A 344 2.67 -6.32 -23.74
C VAL A 344 4.01 -6.43 -23.07
N SER A 345 4.05 -6.76 -21.79
CA SER A 345 5.29 -6.99 -21.05
C SER A 345 5.21 -8.19 -20.13
N ILE A 346 6.37 -8.81 -19.90
CA ILE A 346 6.56 -9.89 -18.93
C ILE A 346 7.71 -9.60 -17.98
N HIS A 347 7.62 -10.18 -16.79
CA HIS A 347 8.72 -10.22 -15.84
C HIS A 347 8.90 -11.64 -15.32
N LEU A 348 10.17 -12.10 -15.26
CA LEU A 348 10.56 -13.38 -14.67
C LEU A 348 11.61 -13.11 -13.59
N GLY A 349 11.32 -13.47 -12.36
CA GLY A 349 12.28 -13.44 -11.26
C GLY A 349 12.76 -14.85 -10.96
N PHE A 350 14.07 -15.01 -10.84
CA PHE A 350 14.70 -16.31 -10.56
C PHE A 350 14.78 -16.61 -9.06
N SER A 351 14.99 -17.85 -8.72
CA SER A 351 15.28 -18.31 -7.36
C SER A 351 16.48 -17.54 -6.79
N LYS A 352 16.47 -17.31 -5.46
CA LYS A 352 17.60 -16.68 -4.78
C LYS A 352 18.92 -17.47 -4.89
N GLN A 353 18.83 -18.77 -5.16
CA GLN A 353 19.99 -19.64 -5.37
C GLN A 353 20.61 -19.45 -6.76
N GLU A 354 19.84 -18.95 -7.70
CA GLU A 354 20.32 -18.60 -9.04
C GLU A 354 20.96 -17.24 -9.00
N LYS A 355 22.23 -17.12 -9.41
CA LYS A 355 22.93 -15.83 -9.56
C LYS A 355 22.52 -15.09 -10.84
N LYS A 356 21.26 -15.26 -11.30
CA LYS A 356 20.71 -14.66 -12.50
C LYS A 356 19.92 -13.38 -12.19
N ARG A 357 20.11 -12.38 -13.04
CA ARG A 357 19.24 -11.18 -13.00
C ARG A 357 17.84 -11.52 -13.51
N SER A 358 16.83 -10.90 -12.92
CA SER A 358 15.46 -11.01 -13.43
C SER A 358 15.37 -10.51 -14.88
N ILE A 359 14.50 -11.16 -15.65
CA ILE A 359 14.16 -10.74 -17.01
C ILE A 359 12.97 -9.81 -16.91
N HIS A 360 13.10 -8.63 -17.51
CA HIS A 360 11.99 -7.72 -17.76
C HIS A 360 12.05 -7.32 -19.23
N THR A 361 10.99 -7.62 -19.99
CA THR A 361 10.93 -7.36 -21.42
C THR A 361 9.52 -6.99 -21.86
N GLN A 362 9.44 -6.16 -22.90
CA GLN A 362 8.17 -5.71 -23.45
C GLN A 362 8.26 -5.58 -24.98
N MET A 363 7.10 -5.57 -25.63
CA MET A 363 6.98 -5.25 -27.04
C MET A 363 5.75 -4.36 -27.32
N LYS A 364 5.85 -3.54 -28.36
CA LYS A 364 4.69 -2.86 -28.91
C LYS A 364 3.93 -3.83 -29.83
N VAL A 365 2.62 -3.71 -29.80
CA VAL A 365 1.70 -4.53 -30.60
C VAL A 365 0.62 -3.63 -31.18
N GLU A 366 -0.04 -4.09 -32.24
CA GLU A 366 -1.26 -3.44 -32.74
C GLU A 366 -2.35 -3.46 -31.64
N PRO A 367 -3.20 -2.42 -31.57
CA PRO A 367 -4.23 -2.32 -30.55
C PRO A 367 -5.11 -3.56 -30.51
N THR A 368 -5.03 -4.32 -29.42
CA THR A 368 -5.80 -5.58 -29.28
C THR A 368 -6.24 -5.84 -27.85
N ASN A 369 -7.38 -6.52 -27.68
CA ASN A 369 -7.82 -7.16 -26.45
C ASN A 369 -8.13 -8.66 -26.68
N ASN A 370 -7.74 -9.17 -27.85
CA ASN A 370 -7.90 -10.58 -28.22
C ASN A 370 -7.00 -11.46 -27.35
N THR A 371 -7.60 -12.38 -26.58
CA THR A 371 -6.89 -13.24 -25.63
C THR A 371 -5.85 -14.10 -26.33
N GLY A 372 -6.17 -14.71 -27.49
CA GLY A 372 -5.27 -15.59 -28.22
C GLY A 372 -4.01 -14.87 -28.69
N LEU A 373 -4.19 -13.65 -29.26
CA LEU A 373 -3.07 -12.79 -29.68
C LEU A 373 -2.21 -12.36 -28.49
N LEU A 374 -2.84 -11.91 -27.39
CA LEU A 374 -2.12 -11.48 -26.18
C LEU A 374 -1.31 -12.62 -25.58
N VAL A 375 -1.86 -13.83 -25.52
CA VAL A 375 -1.13 -15.04 -25.08
C VAL A 375 0.05 -15.31 -26.00
N SER A 376 -0.14 -15.21 -27.33
CA SER A 376 0.93 -15.46 -28.31
C SER A 376 2.09 -14.46 -28.13
N TYR A 377 1.80 -13.17 -27.88
CA TYR A 377 2.81 -12.15 -27.61
C TYR A 377 3.56 -12.38 -26.31
N VAL A 378 2.86 -12.78 -25.24
CA VAL A 378 3.47 -13.13 -23.94
C VAL A 378 4.45 -14.28 -24.12
N LEU A 379 4.06 -15.34 -24.84
CA LEU A 379 4.94 -16.47 -25.09
C LEU A 379 6.09 -16.12 -26.03
N LYS A 380 5.87 -15.29 -27.04
CA LYS A 380 6.94 -14.77 -27.91
C LYS A 380 8.01 -14.03 -27.10
N LEU A 381 7.60 -13.16 -26.16
CA LEU A 381 8.52 -12.49 -25.24
C LEU A 381 9.27 -13.49 -24.36
N PHE A 382 8.57 -14.46 -23.81
CA PHE A 382 9.15 -15.52 -22.98
C PHE A 382 10.23 -16.29 -23.74
N HIS A 383 9.90 -16.88 -24.90
CA HIS A 383 10.83 -17.65 -25.70
C HIS A 383 12.03 -16.85 -26.21
N SER A 384 11.85 -15.54 -26.43
CA SER A 384 12.94 -14.68 -26.89
C SER A 384 14.01 -14.36 -25.84
N LYS A 385 13.69 -14.55 -24.54
CA LYS A 385 14.55 -14.12 -23.42
C LYS A 385 14.87 -15.20 -22.41
N TYR A 386 13.97 -16.17 -22.22
CA TYR A 386 14.20 -17.24 -21.29
C TYR A 386 14.97 -18.38 -21.96
N THR A 387 16.12 -18.72 -21.43
CA THR A 387 16.95 -19.84 -21.90
C THR A 387 16.94 -21.01 -20.89
N SER A 388 17.10 -20.68 -19.61
CA SER A 388 17.14 -21.67 -18.53
C SER A 388 17.10 -20.97 -17.17
N GLY A 389 16.89 -21.75 -16.10
CA GLY A 389 16.97 -21.29 -14.71
C GLY A 389 15.68 -21.52 -13.94
N ALA A 390 15.79 -21.58 -12.63
CA ALA A 390 14.68 -21.80 -11.72
C ALA A 390 13.88 -20.51 -11.51
N VAL A 391 12.66 -20.42 -12.08
CA VAL A 391 11.78 -19.25 -11.99
C VAL A 391 10.98 -19.32 -10.68
N ARG A 392 11.02 -18.22 -9.92
CA ARG A 392 10.34 -18.07 -8.62
C ARG A 392 9.20 -17.08 -8.65
N SER A 393 9.24 -16.10 -9.56
CA SER A 393 8.15 -15.15 -9.73
C SER A 393 7.92 -14.83 -11.19
N VAL A 394 6.67 -14.58 -11.55
CA VAL A 394 6.25 -14.22 -12.90
C VAL A 394 5.30 -13.03 -12.84
N ALA A 395 5.32 -12.18 -13.87
CA ALA A 395 4.30 -11.18 -14.07
C ALA A 395 4.00 -11.00 -15.56
N VAL A 396 2.74 -10.66 -15.85
CA VAL A 396 2.25 -10.26 -17.16
C VAL A 396 1.57 -8.92 -17.00
N SER A 397 1.86 -7.94 -17.87
CA SER A 397 1.16 -6.66 -17.85
C SER A 397 0.93 -6.10 -19.24
N TYR A 398 -0.18 -5.38 -19.38
CA TYR A 398 -0.62 -4.68 -20.58
C TYR A 398 -0.70 -3.19 -20.27
N SER A 399 -0.24 -2.35 -21.22
CA SER A 399 -0.22 -0.89 -21.09
C SER A 399 -0.37 -0.20 -22.43
N GLY A 400 -0.31 1.14 -22.46
CA GLY A 400 -0.55 1.87 -23.69
C GLY A 400 -1.98 1.71 -24.18
N PHE A 401 -2.95 1.96 -23.28
CA PHE A 401 -4.35 1.71 -23.56
C PHE A 401 -4.94 2.71 -24.54
N VAL A 402 -5.74 2.18 -25.47
CA VAL A 402 -6.66 2.92 -26.32
C VAL A 402 -8.09 2.43 -26.08
N ASP A 403 -9.09 3.22 -26.45
CA ASP A 403 -10.48 2.83 -26.31
C ASP A 403 -10.81 1.62 -27.20
N GLU A 404 -11.76 0.78 -26.75
CA GLU A 404 -12.16 -0.43 -27.47
C GLU A 404 -12.70 -0.11 -28.88
N SER A 405 -13.37 1.04 -29.05
CA SER A 405 -13.85 1.55 -30.33
C SER A 405 -12.72 1.92 -31.32
N PHE A 406 -11.48 2.04 -30.81
CA PHE A 406 -10.33 2.30 -31.68
C PHE A 406 -9.96 1.01 -32.41
N GLY A 407 -10.36 0.91 -33.68
CA GLY A 407 -10.03 -0.19 -34.59
C GLY A 407 -9.25 0.34 -35.77
N LEU A 408 -8.00 -0.08 -35.95
CA LEU A 408 -7.33 -0.03 -37.24
C LEU A 408 -7.79 -1.28 -38.00
N ILE A 409 -8.77 -1.12 -38.91
CA ILE A 409 -9.12 -2.18 -39.86
C ILE A 409 -8.16 -1.99 -41.01
N SER A 410 -7.29 -2.98 -41.25
CA SER A 410 -6.46 -3.02 -42.45
C SER A 410 -7.35 -3.33 -43.66
N LEU A 411 -7.01 -2.74 -44.81
CA LEU A 411 -7.66 -3.06 -46.10
C LEU A 411 -7.59 -4.57 -46.46
N PHE A 412 -6.75 -5.33 -45.77
CA PHE A 412 -6.53 -6.77 -45.96
C PHE A 412 -7.17 -7.63 -44.87
N ASP A 413 -7.86 -7.02 -43.89
CA ASP A 413 -8.53 -7.76 -42.84
C ASP A 413 -9.89 -8.28 -43.35
N ASP A 414 -10.18 -9.54 -43.06
CA ASP A 414 -11.50 -10.11 -43.25
C ASP A 414 -12.41 -9.60 -42.12
N VAL A 415 -13.20 -8.59 -42.45
CA VAL A 415 -14.09 -7.88 -41.49
C VAL A 415 -15.07 -8.85 -40.82
N ASP A 416 -15.61 -9.81 -41.57
CA ASP A 416 -16.56 -10.80 -41.05
C ASP A 416 -15.91 -11.71 -40.01
N LYS A 417 -14.66 -12.08 -40.22
CA LYS A 417 -13.87 -12.89 -39.29
C LYS A 417 -13.52 -12.11 -38.05
N VAL A 418 -13.14 -10.84 -38.17
CA VAL A 418 -12.84 -9.96 -37.03
C VAL A 418 -14.09 -9.76 -36.15
N GLU A 419 -15.24 -9.47 -36.77
CA GLU A 419 -16.50 -9.31 -36.02
C GLU A 419 -16.95 -10.60 -35.33
N LYS A 420 -16.78 -11.76 -35.98
CA LYS A 420 -17.12 -13.04 -35.41
C LYS A 420 -16.22 -13.37 -34.20
N GLU A 421 -14.95 -13.08 -34.27
CA GLU A 421 -14.01 -13.23 -33.16
C GLU A 421 -14.32 -12.28 -32.01
N GLU A 422 -14.67 -11.01 -32.28
CA GLU A 422 -15.08 -10.03 -31.26
C GLU A 422 -16.37 -10.46 -30.54
N ARG A 423 -17.37 -10.97 -31.28
CA ARG A 423 -18.61 -11.52 -30.69
C ARG A 423 -18.34 -12.74 -29.82
N LEU A 424 -17.47 -13.65 -30.26
CA LEU A 424 -17.09 -14.83 -29.47
C LEU A 424 -16.39 -14.46 -28.15
N GLN A 425 -15.53 -13.45 -28.18
CA GLN A 425 -14.80 -12.98 -27.01
C GLN A 425 -15.65 -12.16 -26.02
N THR A 426 -16.74 -11.56 -26.51
CA THR A 426 -17.72 -10.85 -25.66
C THR A 426 -18.63 -11.85 -24.93
N ALA A 427 -18.81 -13.04 -25.47
CA ALA A 427 -19.65 -14.11 -24.88
C ALA A 427 -18.92 -14.96 -23.81
N ILE A 428 -17.61 -14.81 -23.69
CA ILE A 428 -16.74 -15.46 -22.71
C ILE A 428 -16.34 -14.46 -21.62
#